data_cb6cfc604b674d1d175fef0a699b698d
#
_entry.id   cb6cfc604b674d1d175fef0a699b698d
#
_cell.length_a   1.000
_cell.length_b   1.000
_cell.length_c   1.000
_cell.angle_alpha   90.00
_cell.angle_beta   90.00
_cell.angle_gamma   90.00
#
_symmetry.space_group_name_H-M   'P 1'
#
loop_
_entity.id
_entity.type
_entity.pdbx_description
1 polymer ?
#
loop_
_entity_poly.entity_id
_entity_poly.type
_entity_poly.pdbx_seq_one_letter_code
_entity_poly.pdbx_strand_id
1 'polypeptide(L)'
;VCTMNVPVTINVTGNINATTSNTPTACAGVNNGTITITSAGGTGPYTFSLDGGAPVAGTIPFTFTNVAAGSHTVVVFDAGSGCNSGPLTVNVPVGPGVSGSATTTPTACPGVSSGTITVTALTGTAPFNWSLDGGAFVPGASPYTFTNVSAGSHNVTIRDANNCTILIVANVAFGAGVTGNAVPTATSCPGVNNGTITVTATSGTAPFTWSLDGG
;
A
#
# COMPACT_ATOMS: atom_id res chain seq x y z
N VAL A 1 -44.77 35.89 -62.01
CA VAL A 1 -43.67 36.05 -61.08
C VAL A 1 -42.82 34.77 -61.19
N CYS A 2 -41.60 34.90 -61.70
CA CYS A 2 -40.60 33.81 -61.74
C CYS A 2 -39.84 33.77 -60.42
N THR A 3 -39.95 32.64 -59.69
CA THR A 3 -39.18 32.39 -58.47
C THR A 3 -37.93 31.57 -58.81
N MET A 4 -36.77 32.07 -58.46
CA MET A 4 -35.51 31.33 -58.55
C MET A 4 -35.19 30.66 -57.19
N ASN A 5 -35.08 29.36 -57.20
CA ASN A 5 -34.70 28.57 -56.03
C ASN A 5 -33.18 28.37 -56.05
N VAL A 6 -32.47 29.03 -55.17
CA VAL A 6 -31.03 28.81 -55.00
C VAL A 6 -30.80 27.84 -53.86
N PRO A 7 -30.29 26.65 -54.15
CA PRO A 7 -29.96 25.72 -53.05
C PRO A 7 -28.73 26.28 -52.27
N VAL A 8 -28.94 26.58 -51.00
CA VAL A 8 -27.86 26.94 -50.08
C VAL A 8 -27.49 25.72 -49.26
N THR A 9 -26.31 25.19 -49.44
CA THR A 9 -25.78 24.12 -48.60
C THR A 9 -25.01 24.76 -47.45
N ILE A 10 -25.54 24.63 -46.23
CA ILE A 10 -24.81 25.04 -45.03
C ILE A 10 -23.94 23.86 -44.62
N ASN A 11 -22.62 23.96 -44.86
CA ASN A 11 -21.68 22.98 -44.33
C ASN A 11 -21.45 23.24 -42.83
N VAL A 12 -21.73 22.26 -41.99
CA VAL A 12 -21.35 22.28 -40.59
C VAL A 12 -19.84 22.03 -40.54
N THR A 13 -19.05 23.10 -40.46
CA THR A 13 -17.61 23.03 -40.23
C THR A 13 -17.37 23.22 -38.75
N GLY A 14 -16.85 22.20 -38.07
CA GLY A 14 -16.45 22.32 -36.66
C GLY A 14 -17.02 21.23 -35.74
N ASN A 15 -16.95 19.99 -36.16
CA ASN A 15 -17.24 18.89 -35.25
C ASN A 15 -16.09 18.76 -34.25
N ILE A 16 -16.35 19.00 -32.97
CA ILE A 16 -15.39 18.77 -31.88
C ILE A 16 -15.43 17.28 -31.57
N ASN A 17 -14.54 16.54 -32.21
CA ASN A 17 -14.35 15.12 -31.97
C ASN A 17 -13.11 14.93 -31.09
N ALA A 18 -13.28 15.02 -29.76
CA ALA A 18 -12.20 14.90 -28.82
C ALA A 18 -11.91 13.44 -28.48
N THR A 19 -10.61 13.13 -28.33
CA THR A 19 -10.13 11.84 -27.85
C THR A 19 -9.43 12.00 -26.51
N THR A 20 -9.60 11.01 -25.64
CA THR A 20 -9.08 11.03 -24.30
C THR A 20 -8.26 9.79 -23.99
N SER A 21 -7.28 9.94 -23.12
CA SER A 21 -6.57 8.84 -22.43
C SER A 21 -6.58 9.11 -20.93
N ASN A 22 -6.30 8.11 -20.12
CA ASN A 22 -6.25 8.27 -18.66
C ASN A 22 -5.11 7.46 -18.06
N THR A 23 -4.71 7.83 -16.84
CA THR A 23 -3.88 7.00 -15.98
C THR A 23 -4.68 6.57 -14.75
N PRO A 24 -4.52 5.32 -14.26
CA PRO A 24 -5.18 4.88 -13.04
C PRO A 24 -4.75 5.72 -11.84
N THR A 25 -5.58 5.71 -10.78
CA THR A 25 -5.11 6.13 -9.46
C THR A 25 -4.10 5.13 -8.91
N ALA A 26 -3.31 5.50 -7.90
CA ALA A 26 -2.34 4.58 -7.30
C ALA A 26 -3.04 3.43 -6.55
N CYS A 27 -4.12 3.72 -5.84
CA CYS A 27 -4.98 2.77 -5.12
C CYS A 27 -6.35 3.37 -4.81
N ALA A 28 -7.22 2.58 -4.24
CA ALA A 28 -8.52 3.04 -3.77
C ALA A 28 -8.39 4.18 -2.75
N GLY A 29 -9.21 5.22 -2.89
CA GLY A 29 -9.24 6.38 -2.00
C GLY A 29 -8.15 7.42 -2.23
N VAL A 30 -7.24 7.21 -3.17
CA VAL A 30 -6.21 8.18 -3.57
C VAL A 30 -6.59 8.82 -4.90
N ASN A 31 -6.69 10.15 -4.94
CA ASN A 31 -7.08 10.91 -6.12
C ASN A 31 -5.83 11.45 -6.83
N ASN A 32 -5.12 10.59 -7.55
CA ASN A 32 -3.93 10.95 -8.32
C ASN A 32 -3.96 10.41 -9.76
N GLY A 33 -5.12 9.97 -10.22
CA GLY A 33 -5.36 9.64 -11.61
C GLY A 33 -5.32 10.89 -12.51
N THR A 34 -5.22 10.67 -13.81
CA THR A 34 -5.26 11.76 -14.81
C THR A 34 -6.21 11.44 -15.94
N ILE A 35 -6.74 12.48 -16.57
CA ILE A 35 -7.45 12.40 -17.85
C ILE A 35 -6.79 13.39 -18.79
N THR A 36 -6.28 12.91 -19.92
CA THR A 36 -5.63 13.73 -20.94
C THR A 36 -6.49 13.76 -22.20
N ILE A 37 -6.81 14.94 -22.67
CA ILE A 37 -7.41 15.18 -23.97
C ILE A 37 -6.27 15.26 -24.97
N THR A 38 -6.20 14.31 -25.91
CA THR A 38 -5.07 14.16 -26.83
C THR A 38 -5.30 14.76 -28.19
N SER A 39 -6.55 14.87 -28.60
CA SER A 39 -6.95 15.58 -29.81
C SER A 39 -8.36 16.13 -29.67
N ALA A 40 -8.66 17.19 -30.39
CA ALA A 40 -10.01 17.69 -30.64
C ALA A 40 -10.05 18.32 -32.05
N GLY A 41 -11.22 18.26 -32.68
CA GLY A 41 -11.49 19.07 -33.87
C GLY A 41 -11.64 20.55 -33.51
N GLY A 42 -11.70 21.42 -34.50
CA GLY A 42 -11.87 22.86 -34.32
C GLY A 42 -10.54 23.63 -34.47
N THR A 43 -10.58 24.90 -34.15
CA THR A 43 -9.45 25.86 -34.38
C THR A 43 -8.93 26.48 -33.08
N GLY A 44 -9.66 26.27 -31.96
CA GLY A 44 -9.36 26.94 -30.70
C GLY A 44 -9.69 28.45 -30.70
N PRO A 45 -9.49 29.14 -29.58
CA PRO A 45 -8.99 28.62 -28.31
C PRO A 45 -9.97 27.66 -27.64
N TYR A 46 -9.41 26.72 -26.84
CA TYR A 46 -10.22 25.68 -26.19
C TYR A 46 -10.41 25.97 -24.71
N THR A 47 -11.54 25.50 -24.18
CA THR A 47 -11.76 25.33 -22.74
C THR A 47 -12.23 23.90 -22.45
N PHE A 48 -11.86 23.42 -21.26
CA PHE A 48 -12.08 22.04 -20.83
C PHE A 48 -12.83 22.02 -19.50
N SER A 49 -13.89 21.21 -19.41
CA SER A 49 -14.64 21.02 -18.19
C SER A 49 -14.59 19.54 -17.78
N LEU A 50 -14.43 19.28 -16.49
CA LEU A 50 -14.49 17.95 -15.88
C LEU A 50 -15.68 17.93 -14.92
N ASP A 51 -16.55 16.91 -15.07
CA ASP A 51 -17.71 16.66 -14.20
C ASP A 51 -18.63 17.89 -14.00
N GLY A 52 -18.78 18.70 -15.05
CA GLY A 52 -19.57 19.93 -14.98
C GLY A 52 -18.94 21.07 -14.18
N GLY A 53 -17.68 20.94 -13.78
CA GLY A 53 -16.92 22.01 -13.13
C GLY A 53 -16.70 23.21 -14.05
N ALA A 54 -16.17 24.31 -13.50
CA ALA A 54 -15.87 25.52 -14.25
C ALA A 54 -14.88 25.22 -15.39
N PRO A 55 -15.15 25.75 -16.62
CA PRO A 55 -14.26 25.53 -17.75
C PRO A 55 -12.88 26.14 -17.52
N VAL A 56 -11.83 25.41 -17.86
CA VAL A 56 -10.43 25.83 -17.79
C VAL A 56 -9.88 26.02 -19.18
N ALA A 57 -9.30 27.19 -19.47
CA ALA A 57 -8.65 27.46 -20.75
C ALA A 57 -7.33 26.69 -20.88
N GLY A 58 -7.03 26.20 -22.08
CA GLY A 58 -5.80 25.47 -22.33
C GLY A 58 -5.57 25.14 -23.79
N THR A 59 -4.50 24.41 -24.04
CA THR A 59 -4.12 23.90 -25.37
C THR A 59 -4.17 22.38 -25.37
N ILE A 60 -4.28 21.77 -26.53
CA ILE A 60 -4.21 20.32 -26.69
C ILE A 60 -2.74 19.92 -26.95
N PRO A 61 -2.20 18.91 -26.25
CA PRO A 61 -2.90 18.09 -25.22
C PRO A 61 -3.16 18.87 -23.92
N PHE A 62 -4.31 18.56 -23.27
CA PHE A 62 -4.68 19.11 -21.96
C PHE A 62 -4.90 17.98 -20.96
N THR A 63 -4.40 18.12 -19.73
CA THR A 63 -4.48 17.09 -18.71
C THR A 63 -5.13 17.60 -17.43
N PHE A 64 -6.20 16.95 -17.02
CA PHE A 64 -6.72 17.03 -15.65
C PHE A 64 -5.89 16.13 -14.75
N THR A 65 -5.44 16.66 -13.62
CA THR A 65 -4.70 15.93 -12.59
C THR A 65 -5.53 15.80 -11.31
N ASN A 66 -5.09 14.94 -10.39
CA ASN A 66 -5.78 14.66 -9.13
C ASN A 66 -7.22 14.15 -9.33
N VAL A 67 -7.42 13.37 -10.38
CA VAL A 67 -8.72 12.78 -10.70
C VAL A 67 -8.92 11.53 -9.84
N ALA A 68 -10.11 11.38 -9.28
CA ALA A 68 -10.50 10.19 -8.53
C ALA A 68 -10.61 8.96 -9.46
N ALA A 69 -10.66 7.77 -8.89
CA ALA A 69 -11.07 6.59 -9.65
C ALA A 69 -12.60 6.60 -9.85
N GLY A 70 -13.02 6.19 -11.02
CA GLY A 70 -14.45 6.13 -11.37
C GLY A 70 -14.76 6.71 -12.73
N SER A 71 -16.04 6.89 -12.98
CA SER A 71 -16.55 7.47 -14.24
C SER A 71 -16.61 8.98 -14.15
N HIS A 72 -15.99 9.64 -15.11
CA HIS A 72 -15.90 11.09 -15.23
C HIS A 72 -16.46 11.55 -16.57
N THR A 73 -16.92 12.79 -16.62
CA THR A 73 -17.44 13.42 -17.85
C THR A 73 -16.56 14.59 -18.23
N VAL A 74 -16.00 14.56 -19.44
CA VAL A 74 -15.20 15.64 -20.03
C VAL A 74 -16.00 16.33 -21.11
N VAL A 75 -15.97 17.65 -21.15
CA VAL A 75 -16.50 18.46 -22.25
C VAL A 75 -15.39 19.39 -22.74
N VAL A 76 -15.16 19.40 -24.06
CA VAL A 76 -14.26 20.32 -24.74
C VAL A 76 -15.11 21.35 -25.48
N PHE A 77 -14.84 22.63 -25.28
CA PHE A 77 -15.49 23.72 -25.99
C PHE A 77 -14.44 24.49 -26.82
N ASP A 78 -14.76 24.73 -28.08
CA ASP A 78 -13.97 25.54 -29.01
C ASP A 78 -14.62 26.91 -29.16
N ALA A 79 -13.97 27.94 -28.60
CA ALA A 79 -14.49 29.30 -28.68
C ALA A 79 -14.42 29.87 -30.11
N GLY A 80 -13.54 29.36 -30.99
CA GLY A 80 -13.43 29.79 -32.35
C GLY A 80 -14.63 29.42 -33.21
N SER A 81 -15.17 28.22 -33.01
CA SER A 81 -16.38 27.73 -33.70
C SER A 81 -17.66 27.90 -32.91
N GLY A 82 -17.58 28.12 -31.59
CA GLY A 82 -18.73 28.11 -30.69
C GLY A 82 -19.32 26.71 -30.43
N CYS A 83 -18.61 25.64 -30.79
CA CYS A 83 -19.06 24.26 -30.68
C CYS A 83 -18.45 23.56 -29.48
N ASN A 84 -19.09 22.45 -29.01
CA ASN A 84 -18.52 21.58 -27.97
C ASN A 84 -18.54 20.11 -28.41
N SER A 85 -17.77 19.27 -27.70
CA SER A 85 -17.69 17.83 -27.97
C SER A 85 -18.92 17.02 -27.56
N GLY A 86 -19.84 17.65 -26.83
CA GLY A 86 -20.76 16.89 -26.01
C GLY A 86 -20.03 16.20 -24.83
N PRO A 87 -20.78 15.51 -23.95
CA PRO A 87 -20.19 14.81 -22.81
C PRO A 87 -19.43 13.56 -23.26
N LEU A 88 -18.13 13.48 -22.94
CA LEU A 88 -17.26 12.32 -23.16
C LEU A 88 -17.13 11.58 -21.83
N THR A 89 -17.57 10.33 -21.77
CA THR A 89 -17.39 9.51 -20.56
C THR A 89 -16.01 8.87 -20.54
N VAL A 90 -15.25 9.08 -19.48
CA VAL A 90 -13.92 8.52 -19.24
C VAL A 90 -13.89 7.80 -17.91
N ASN A 91 -13.50 6.52 -17.90
CA ASN A 91 -13.35 5.77 -16.67
C ASN A 91 -11.88 5.75 -16.23
N VAL A 92 -11.60 6.31 -15.04
CA VAL A 92 -10.27 6.26 -14.42
C VAL A 92 -10.21 5.01 -13.54
N PRO A 93 -9.36 4.01 -13.86
CA PRO A 93 -9.29 2.79 -13.07
C PRO A 93 -8.65 3.01 -11.68
N VAL A 94 -8.98 2.13 -10.74
CA VAL A 94 -8.24 2.01 -9.48
C VAL A 94 -6.95 1.23 -9.75
N GLY A 95 -5.81 1.75 -9.32
CA GLY A 95 -4.54 1.04 -9.39
C GLY A 95 -4.41 -0.04 -8.31
N PRO A 96 -3.42 -0.94 -8.46
CA PRO A 96 -3.27 -2.13 -7.61
C PRO A 96 -2.88 -1.82 -6.16
N GLY A 97 -2.39 -0.61 -5.88
CA GLY A 97 -1.94 -0.22 -4.55
C GLY A 97 -0.63 -0.89 -4.12
N VAL A 98 -0.41 -0.89 -2.79
CA VAL A 98 0.72 -1.57 -2.17
C VAL A 98 0.30 -2.99 -1.74
N SER A 99 1.19 -3.96 -1.93
CA SER A 99 1.08 -5.32 -1.39
C SER A 99 2.39 -5.75 -0.75
N GLY A 100 2.35 -6.77 0.09
CA GLY A 100 3.55 -7.26 0.76
C GLY A 100 3.37 -8.62 1.41
N SER A 101 4.47 -9.11 1.99
CA SER A 101 4.51 -10.34 2.77
C SER A 101 5.32 -10.13 4.04
N ALA A 102 5.10 -10.99 5.04
CA ALA A 102 5.87 -10.99 6.28
C ALA A 102 6.36 -12.39 6.60
N THR A 103 7.58 -12.46 7.15
CA THR A 103 8.16 -13.66 7.75
C THR A 103 8.56 -13.36 9.18
N THR A 104 8.52 -14.35 10.06
CA THR A 104 8.79 -14.18 11.48
C THR A 104 9.87 -15.13 11.97
N THR A 105 10.62 -14.72 13.00
CA THR A 105 11.42 -15.64 13.81
C THR A 105 10.80 -15.75 15.20
N PRO A 106 10.80 -16.96 15.83
CA PRO A 106 10.27 -17.14 17.17
C PRO A 106 11.04 -16.33 18.21
N THR A 107 10.44 -16.10 19.36
CA THR A 107 11.15 -15.62 20.55
C THR A 107 12.12 -16.68 21.05
N ALA A 108 13.14 -16.30 21.80
CA ALA A 108 14.09 -17.27 22.39
C ALA A 108 13.42 -18.14 23.47
N CYS A 109 12.61 -17.53 24.32
CA CYS A 109 11.90 -18.18 25.41
C CYS A 109 10.51 -17.57 25.61
N PRO A 110 9.59 -18.27 26.29
CA PRO A 110 8.35 -17.67 26.75
C PRO A 110 8.61 -16.43 27.62
N GLY A 111 7.85 -15.36 27.38
CA GLY A 111 7.96 -14.10 28.12
C GLY A 111 9.12 -13.17 27.70
N VAL A 112 9.97 -13.56 26.74
CA VAL A 112 11.05 -12.74 26.21
C VAL A 112 10.65 -12.17 24.84
N SER A 113 10.75 -10.85 24.68
CA SER A 113 10.51 -10.18 23.41
C SER A 113 11.81 -10.14 22.57
N SER A 114 12.13 -11.25 21.91
CA SER A 114 13.33 -11.42 21.08
C SER A 114 13.01 -11.90 19.65
N GLY A 115 11.74 -12.02 19.33
CA GLY A 115 11.29 -12.36 17.98
C GLY A 115 11.54 -11.25 16.98
N THR A 116 11.44 -11.57 15.72
CA THR A 116 11.50 -10.57 14.62
C THR A 116 10.35 -10.76 13.65
N ILE A 117 10.01 -9.66 12.97
CA ILE A 117 9.11 -9.68 11.80
C ILE A 117 9.83 -8.97 10.66
N THR A 118 10.15 -9.70 9.60
CA THR A 118 10.70 -9.13 8.36
C THR A 118 9.60 -9.00 7.33
N VAL A 119 9.38 -7.78 6.87
CA VAL A 119 8.30 -7.41 5.95
C VAL A 119 8.90 -6.97 4.62
N THR A 120 8.35 -7.50 3.53
CA THR A 120 8.77 -7.20 2.17
C THR A 120 7.60 -6.59 1.40
N ALA A 121 7.77 -5.40 0.84
CA ALA A 121 6.83 -4.83 -0.11
C ALA A 121 7.03 -5.52 -1.47
N LEU A 122 5.94 -6.02 -2.06
CA LEU A 122 5.92 -6.71 -3.35
C LEU A 122 5.49 -5.77 -4.48
N THR A 123 4.56 -4.86 -4.20
CA THR A 123 4.10 -3.79 -5.09
C THR A 123 4.01 -2.48 -4.33
N GLY A 124 3.79 -1.39 -5.04
CA GLY A 124 3.71 -0.03 -4.51
C GLY A 124 4.89 0.84 -4.96
N THR A 125 4.87 2.10 -4.58
CA THR A 125 5.86 3.10 -4.97
C THR A 125 6.75 3.47 -3.78
N ALA A 126 8.06 3.24 -3.89
CA ALA A 126 9.02 3.68 -2.87
C ALA A 126 9.08 5.23 -2.78
N PRO A 127 9.43 5.82 -1.64
CA PRO A 127 9.84 5.17 -0.39
C PRO A 127 8.68 4.56 0.40
N PHE A 128 8.99 3.51 1.17
CA PHE A 128 8.03 2.84 2.05
C PHE A 128 8.17 3.30 3.50
N ASN A 129 7.05 3.23 4.22
CA ASN A 129 6.98 3.44 5.65
C ASN A 129 6.28 2.24 6.31
N TRP A 130 6.75 1.86 7.48
CA TRP A 130 6.39 0.64 8.19
C TRP A 130 5.83 0.97 9.55
N SER A 131 4.75 0.33 9.95
CA SER A 131 4.16 0.46 11.30
C SER A 131 3.90 -0.92 11.87
N LEU A 132 4.20 -1.12 13.14
CA LEU A 132 3.90 -2.32 13.92
C LEU A 132 2.82 -1.96 14.96
N ASP A 133 1.75 -2.77 15.02
CA ASP A 133 0.66 -2.67 15.99
C ASP A 133 0.05 -1.27 16.12
N GLY A 134 -0.05 -0.55 15.00
CA GLY A 134 -0.60 0.80 14.96
C GLY A 134 0.32 1.89 15.53
N GLY A 135 1.58 1.56 15.79
CA GLY A 135 2.59 2.55 16.17
C GLY A 135 2.90 3.55 15.07
N ALA A 136 3.78 4.50 15.35
CA ALA A 136 4.21 5.51 14.38
C ALA A 136 4.85 4.87 13.15
N PHE A 137 4.64 5.45 11.98
CA PHE A 137 5.30 5.02 10.76
C PHE A 137 6.80 5.34 10.78
N VAL A 138 7.63 4.35 10.49
CA VAL A 138 9.08 4.46 10.39
C VAL A 138 9.49 4.30 8.94
N PRO A 139 10.25 5.24 8.34
CA PRO A 139 10.76 5.09 6.99
C PRO A 139 11.85 4.00 6.93
N GLY A 140 11.89 3.26 5.83
CA GLY A 140 12.91 2.23 5.64
C GLY A 140 12.87 1.59 4.27
N ALA A 141 13.98 0.95 3.87
CA ALA A 141 14.04 0.15 2.65
C ALA A 141 13.20 -1.13 2.79
N SER A 142 12.84 -1.73 1.67
CA SER A 142 12.23 -3.07 1.62
C SER A 142 13.34 -4.09 1.27
N PRO A 143 13.46 -5.19 2.01
CA PRO A 143 12.71 -5.58 3.20
C PRO A 143 13.05 -4.75 4.45
N TYR A 144 12.09 -4.66 5.39
CA TYR A 144 12.26 -4.01 6.69
C TYR A 144 12.05 -5.02 7.82
N THR A 145 12.88 -4.96 8.88
CA THR A 145 12.81 -5.90 9.99
C THR A 145 12.52 -5.17 11.30
N PHE A 146 11.41 -5.53 11.94
CA PHE A 146 11.14 -5.21 13.33
C PHE A 146 11.85 -6.22 14.24
N THR A 147 12.55 -5.72 15.24
CA THR A 147 13.26 -6.54 16.25
C THR A 147 12.62 -6.37 17.63
N ASN A 148 12.97 -7.25 18.56
CA ASN A 148 12.44 -7.26 19.93
C ASN A 148 10.92 -7.40 19.97
N VAL A 149 10.37 -8.20 19.06
CA VAL A 149 8.93 -8.45 18.98
C VAL A 149 8.57 -9.56 19.95
N SER A 150 7.47 -9.39 20.68
CA SER A 150 6.93 -10.42 21.58
C SER A 150 6.35 -11.60 20.77
N ALA A 151 6.11 -12.72 21.41
CA ALA A 151 5.32 -13.77 20.78
C ALA A 151 3.85 -13.39 20.76
N GLY A 152 3.17 -13.75 19.67
CA GLY A 152 1.76 -13.44 19.46
C GLY A 152 1.46 -12.98 18.05
N SER A 153 0.24 -12.52 17.86
CA SER A 153 -0.22 -11.95 16.59
C SER A 153 0.04 -10.44 16.57
N HIS A 154 0.67 -9.98 15.51
CA HIS A 154 1.03 -8.59 15.30
C HIS A 154 0.47 -8.06 13.98
N ASN A 155 0.08 -6.80 13.97
CA ASN A 155 -0.40 -6.09 12.80
C ASN A 155 0.71 -5.23 12.20
N VAL A 156 1.15 -5.55 10.99
CA VAL A 156 2.13 -4.75 10.26
C VAL A 156 1.42 -3.97 9.17
N THR A 157 1.58 -2.66 9.14
CA THR A 157 1.07 -1.81 8.06
C THR A 157 2.23 -1.32 7.20
N ILE A 158 2.13 -1.55 5.90
CA ILE A 158 3.00 -0.95 4.89
C ILE A 158 2.27 0.25 4.30
N ARG A 159 2.97 1.37 4.18
CA ARG A 159 2.49 2.56 3.46
C ARG A 159 3.53 2.96 2.42
N ASP A 160 3.09 3.17 1.18
CA ASP A 160 3.95 3.61 0.08
C ASP A 160 3.97 5.15 -0.08
N ALA A 161 4.75 5.66 -1.05
CA ALA A 161 4.88 7.09 -1.34
C ALA A 161 3.57 7.76 -1.79
N ASN A 162 2.63 7.00 -2.34
CA ASN A 162 1.31 7.48 -2.73
C ASN A 162 0.28 7.44 -1.59
N ASN A 163 0.71 7.13 -0.36
CA ASN A 163 -0.14 6.89 0.80
C ASN A 163 -1.08 5.68 0.68
N CYS A 164 -0.82 4.77 -0.25
CA CYS A 164 -1.50 3.48 -0.28
C CYS A 164 -1.05 2.62 0.90
N THR A 165 -1.97 1.92 1.55
CA THR A 165 -1.67 1.10 2.72
C THR A 165 -2.17 -0.33 2.56
N ILE A 166 -1.45 -1.28 3.18
CA ILE A 166 -1.88 -2.67 3.36
C ILE A 166 -1.57 -3.12 4.79
N LEU A 167 -2.50 -3.85 5.38
CA LEU A 167 -2.33 -4.50 6.68
C LEU A 167 -1.97 -5.97 6.47
N ILE A 168 -0.92 -6.43 7.15
CA ILE A 168 -0.45 -7.82 7.14
C ILE A 168 -0.45 -8.30 8.59
N VAL A 169 -1.09 -9.43 8.84
CA VAL A 169 -1.04 -10.09 10.15
C VAL A 169 0.14 -11.05 10.16
N ALA A 170 1.05 -10.87 11.12
CA ALA A 170 2.23 -11.70 11.33
C ALA A 170 2.17 -12.36 12.70
N ASN A 171 2.37 -13.68 12.77
CA ASN A 171 2.37 -14.42 14.03
C ASN A 171 3.80 -14.81 14.42
N VAL A 172 4.28 -14.26 15.54
CA VAL A 172 5.57 -14.61 16.13
C VAL A 172 5.35 -15.77 17.10
N ALA A 173 5.96 -16.92 16.82
CA ALA A 173 5.82 -18.10 17.66
C ALA A 173 6.58 -17.95 18.99
N PHE A 174 6.13 -18.65 20.02
CA PHE A 174 6.91 -18.82 21.24
C PHE A 174 8.13 -19.70 20.95
N GLY A 175 9.28 -19.33 21.47
CA GLY A 175 10.44 -20.20 21.50
C GLY A 175 10.25 -21.35 22.49
N ALA A 176 10.93 -22.45 22.23
CA ALA A 176 10.79 -23.67 23.04
C ALA A 176 11.27 -23.49 24.50
N GLY A 177 12.05 -22.43 24.75
CA GLY A 177 12.64 -22.21 26.08
C GLY A 177 13.68 -23.26 26.44
N VAL A 178 14.01 -23.31 27.74
CA VAL A 178 14.96 -24.29 28.31
C VAL A 178 14.18 -25.38 29.00
N THR A 179 14.50 -26.62 28.71
CA THR A 179 14.01 -27.78 29.44
C THR A 179 15.19 -28.61 29.96
N GLY A 180 15.00 -29.32 31.05
CA GLY A 180 16.06 -30.15 31.62
C GLY A 180 15.51 -31.23 32.58
N ASN A 181 16.41 -32.12 32.93
CA ASN A 181 16.19 -33.17 33.91
C ASN A 181 17.12 -32.97 35.09
N ALA A 182 16.65 -33.27 36.27
CA ALA A 182 17.46 -33.36 37.49
C ALA A 182 17.42 -34.76 38.06
N VAL A 183 18.59 -35.33 38.28
CA VAL A 183 18.75 -36.67 38.85
C VAL A 183 19.50 -36.56 40.18
N PRO A 184 18.82 -36.85 41.32
CA PRO A 184 19.47 -36.86 42.62
C PRO A 184 20.17 -38.18 42.91
N THR A 185 21.24 -38.13 43.68
CA THR A 185 21.81 -39.29 44.37
C THR A 185 21.54 -39.19 45.89
N ALA A 186 21.19 -40.30 46.53
CA ALA A 186 20.89 -40.32 47.95
C ALA A 186 22.11 -40.04 48.79
N THR A 187 21.93 -39.45 49.96
CA THR A 187 22.97 -39.36 51.00
C THR A 187 23.27 -40.73 51.57
N SER A 188 24.49 -40.97 52.06
CA SER A 188 24.92 -42.26 52.57
C SER A 188 24.27 -42.62 53.90
N CYS A 189 23.95 -41.63 54.77
CA CYS A 189 23.29 -41.84 56.08
C CYS A 189 22.46 -40.62 56.46
N PRO A 190 21.47 -40.74 57.35
CA PRO A 190 20.79 -39.58 57.91
C PRO A 190 21.77 -38.60 58.57
N GLY A 191 21.65 -37.30 58.27
CA GLY A 191 22.51 -36.23 58.80
C GLY A 191 23.84 -36.01 58.05
N VAL A 192 24.12 -36.77 56.98
CA VAL A 192 25.29 -36.59 56.15
C VAL A 192 24.90 -35.89 54.83
N ASN A 193 25.54 -34.73 54.54
CA ASN A 193 25.24 -33.92 53.36
C ASN A 193 26.17 -34.30 52.20
N ASN A 194 26.11 -35.52 51.69
CA ASN A 194 26.89 -36.00 50.54
C ASN A 194 26.06 -36.45 49.33
N GLY A 195 24.78 -36.13 49.32
CA GLY A 195 23.92 -36.29 48.14
C GLY A 195 24.33 -35.32 47.05
N THR A 196 24.08 -35.67 45.79
CA THR A 196 24.32 -34.82 44.63
C THR A 196 23.05 -34.68 43.79
N ILE A 197 22.97 -33.60 43.06
CA ILE A 197 21.93 -33.39 42.01
C ILE A 197 22.66 -33.13 40.69
N THR A 198 22.48 -34.01 39.72
CA THR A 198 22.98 -33.80 38.36
C THR A 198 21.87 -33.20 37.51
N VAL A 199 22.10 -32.01 37.00
CA VAL A 199 21.14 -31.30 36.14
C VAL A 199 21.63 -31.33 34.71
N THR A 200 20.80 -31.72 33.77
CA THR A 200 21.11 -31.78 32.33
C THR A 200 20.05 -30.99 31.56
N ALA A 201 20.48 -29.98 30.77
CA ALA A 201 19.59 -29.32 29.84
C ALA A 201 19.26 -30.28 28.69
N THR A 202 17.97 -30.41 28.35
CA THR A 202 17.48 -31.25 27.24
C THR A 202 17.06 -30.41 26.03
N SER A 203 16.83 -29.10 26.21
CA SER A 203 16.60 -28.14 25.14
C SER A 203 17.14 -26.77 25.54
N GLY A 204 17.16 -25.84 24.59
CA GLY A 204 17.64 -24.47 24.77
C GLY A 204 19.01 -24.24 24.10
N THR A 205 19.50 -23.02 24.15
CA THR A 205 20.76 -22.59 23.56
C THR A 205 21.77 -22.25 24.67
N ALA A 206 22.95 -22.90 24.65
CA ALA A 206 24.02 -22.60 25.58
C ALA A 206 24.56 -21.14 25.38
N PRO A 207 25.14 -20.51 26.45
CA PRO A 207 25.42 -21.07 27.78
C PRO A 207 24.17 -21.16 28.67
N PHE A 208 24.14 -22.18 29.53
CA PHE A 208 23.11 -22.36 30.55
C PHE A 208 23.58 -21.87 31.92
N THR A 209 22.69 -21.33 32.70
CA THR A 209 22.88 -21.01 34.12
C THR A 209 21.97 -21.91 34.97
N TRP A 210 22.47 -22.28 36.11
CA TRP A 210 21.80 -23.19 37.03
C TRP A 210 21.63 -22.53 38.40
N SER A 211 20.50 -22.74 39.02
CA SER A 211 20.22 -22.26 40.37
C SER A 211 19.66 -23.41 41.17
N LEU A 212 20.03 -23.55 42.46
CA LEU A 212 19.47 -24.49 43.42
C LEU A 212 18.71 -23.67 44.47
N ASP A 213 17.49 -24.12 44.80
CA ASP A 213 16.60 -23.54 45.81
C ASP A 213 16.32 -22.03 45.63
N GLY A 214 16.34 -21.55 44.36
CA GLY A 214 16.01 -20.16 44.02
C GLY A 214 17.11 -19.14 44.31
N GLY A 215 18.34 -19.56 44.52
CA GLY A 215 19.51 -18.70 44.71
C GLY A 215 20.08 -18.16 43.39
#